data_24b7bd675b07866c102ba73e23b14a8a
#
_entry.id   24b7bd675b07866c102ba73e23b14a8a
#
_cell.length_a   1.000
_cell.length_b   1.000
_cell.length_c   1.000
_cell.angle_alpha   90.00
_cell.angle_beta   90.00
_cell.angle_gamma   90.00
#
_symmetry.space_group_name_H-M   'P 1'
#
loop_
_entity.id
_entity.type
_entity.pdbx_description
1 polymer ?
#
loop_
_entity_poly.entity_id
_entity_poly.type
_entity_poly.pdbx_seq_one_letter_code
_entity_poly.pdbx_strand_id
1 'polypeptide(L)'
;MAREIKFSLVYRDMWQSSGKYVPRVDQLVEVAPAIIDMGCFDRVETNGGAFEQVNLLFGENPNVAVRRWTAPFHKAGIQTHMLERGLNALRMNPVPADVRELMFKVKKKQGTDISRSFCGLNDHRNLRRSVEFAKKGGMISQVALSITNSPVHTVEYYMGIVDKVVEYGADEICLKDMAGIGRPTFLGQLTRDIKKKYPHILVQYHGHSGPGFSPASMLEVARAGADVLDVAVEPLSWGKVHPDVITIREMLKADGFLVKDLNMDAYMEVRRLTQKFIDDFLGYWINPSNAKMSSLLVGCGLPGGMMGSMMADLKGFQGAINAAERAHGRPEISLDTLMVKLFQEVEYVWPRLGYPPLVTPFSQYTKNTALMNLLNLLNGKPRWTTIDKDTWNMILGKMGRLPGELAPEIVDLAKQKGLEFYTGDPQEMYPDELPKFRQMMKEEGWDEGQDEEELFEFAMHERQYRDYRSGVAKERFNAELADLKAKANAPIEVVRPVVEMPKFDVDEYARRYPHAVPVQAPAKGQLLWQVDVEDDSAAPIAGTEVKAGKGIGFVQTYYGMEELVPAVDGRIVATLGKQGDKVAKGEIVAFVEGAADAAK
;
A
#
# COMPACT_ATOMS: atom_id res chain seq x y z
N MET A 1 5.76 -37.50 -17.08
CA MET A 1 6.94 -36.61 -17.19
C MET A 1 6.77 -35.48 -16.16
N ALA A 2 7.85 -35.07 -15.52
CA ALA A 2 7.82 -33.90 -14.62
C ALA A 2 7.41 -32.67 -15.44
N ARG A 3 6.54 -31.83 -14.88
CA ARG A 3 6.03 -30.63 -15.55
C ARG A 3 6.98 -29.47 -15.31
N GLU A 4 7.22 -28.66 -16.35
CA GLU A 4 8.02 -27.45 -16.26
C GLU A 4 7.20 -26.29 -15.71
N ILE A 5 7.80 -25.48 -14.82
CA ILE A 5 7.30 -24.19 -14.37
C ILE A 5 8.28 -23.11 -14.81
N LYS A 6 7.76 -22.07 -15.43
CA LYS A 6 8.50 -20.89 -15.87
C LYS A 6 8.45 -19.79 -14.84
N PHE A 7 9.47 -18.93 -14.82
CA PHE A 7 9.50 -17.75 -13.96
C PHE A 7 9.42 -16.45 -14.74
N SER A 8 8.69 -15.51 -14.16
CA SER A 8 8.65 -14.11 -14.59
C SER A 8 9.17 -13.22 -13.47
N LEU A 9 10.22 -12.42 -13.76
CA LEU A 9 10.72 -11.43 -12.82
C LEU A 9 9.86 -10.17 -12.87
N VAL A 10 9.25 -9.80 -11.75
CA VAL A 10 8.44 -8.59 -11.65
C VAL A 10 9.27 -7.36 -11.27
N TYR A 11 10.33 -7.07 -12.04
CA TYR A 11 11.31 -6.04 -11.69
C TYR A 11 10.69 -4.66 -11.53
N ARG A 12 9.74 -4.26 -12.39
CA ARG A 12 8.99 -3.01 -12.25
C ARG A 12 8.16 -2.99 -10.96
N ASP A 13 7.40 -4.08 -10.68
CA ASP A 13 6.47 -4.13 -9.56
C ASP A 13 7.18 -4.22 -8.21
N MET A 14 8.33 -4.89 -8.14
CA MET A 14 9.10 -4.97 -6.89
C MET A 14 9.56 -3.59 -6.39
N TRP A 15 9.92 -2.67 -7.28
CA TRP A 15 10.26 -1.31 -6.94
C TRP A 15 9.02 -0.50 -6.54
N GLN A 16 7.94 -0.59 -7.33
CA GLN A 16 6.69 0.12 -7.03
C GLN A 16 6.05 -0.35 -5.71
N SER A 17 6.19 -1.62 -5.36
CA SER A 17 5.68 -2.16 -4.09
C SER A 17 6.55 -1.80 -2.89
N SER A 18 7.81 -1.48 -3.12
CA SER A 18 8.76 -1.07 -2.08
C SER A 18 8.74 0.44 -1.82
N GLY A 19 8.54 1.27 -2.86
CA GLY A 19 8.67 2.72 -2.76
C GLY A 19 7.88 3.51 -3.80
N LYS A 20 8.20 4.80 -3.89
CA LYS A 20 7.56 5.75 -4.81
C LYS A 20 8.12 5.66 -6.23
N TYR A 21 9.40 5.36 -6.38
CA TYR A 21 10.13 5.43 -7.63
C TYR A 21 10.63 4.05 -8.09
N VAL A 22 10.80 3.90 -9.40
CA VAL A 22 11.55 2.81 -10.03
C VAL A 22 12.92 3.32 -10.45
N PRO A 23 13.93 2.48 -10.77
CA PRO A 23 15.23 2.95 -11.24
C PRO A 23 15.14 3.79 -12.50
N ARG A 24 16.07 4.73 -12.66
CA ARG A 24 16.25 5.48 -13.90
C ARG A 24 16.70 4.57 -15.03
N VAL A 25 16.53 5.04 -16.27
CA VAL A 25 16.83 4.25 -17.46
C VAL A 25 18.28 3.76 -17.52
N ASP A 26 19.24 4.55 -17.08
CA ASP A 26 20.65 4.15 -17.02
C ASP A 26 20.90 3.01 -16.03
N GLN A 27 20.26 3.04 -14.86
CA GLN A 27 20.29 1.96 -13.86
C GLN A 27 19.60 0.69 -14.36
N LEU A 28 18.46 0.82 -15.06
CA LEU A 28 17.75 -0.31 -15.67
C LEU A 28 18.62 -1.00 -16.74
N VAL A 29 19.29 -0.22 -17.60
CA VAL A 29 20.20 -0.76 -18.61
C VAL A 29 21.43 -1.40 -17.97
N GLU A 30 21.93 -0.88 -16.86
CA GLU A 30 23.06 -1.42 -16.11
C GLU A 30 22.75 -2.82 -15.54
N VAL A 31 21.53 -3.04 -15.02
CA VAL A 31 21.17 -4.32 -14.40
C VAL A 31 20.70 -5.38 -15.38
N ALA A 32 20.25 -5.01 -16.58
CA ALA A 32 19.67 -5.94 -17.55
C ALA A 32 20.60 -7.14 -17.90
N PRO A 33 21.91 -6.98 -18.17
CA PRO A 33 22.79 -8.13 -18.44
C PRO A 33 22.81 -9.14 -17.30
N ALA A 34 22.93 -8.67 -16.06
CA ALA A 34 22.97 -9.56 -14.89
C ALA A 34 21.63 -10.34 -14.73
N ILE A 35 20.47 -9.70 -14.96
CA ILE A 35 19.17 -10.39 -14.95
C ILE A 35 19.14 -11.47 -16.05
N ILE A 36 19.64 -11.19 -17.24
CA ILE A 36 19.70 -12.16 -18.35
C ILE A 36 20.61 -13.32 -17.99
N ASP A 37 21.79 -13.03 -17.44
CA ASP A 37 22.80 -14.03 -17.06
C ASP A 37 22.36 -14.93 -15.89
N MET A 38 21.33 -14.54 -15.12
CA MET A 38 20.70 -15.45 -14.14
C MET A 38 20.14 -16.70 -14.81
N GLY A 39 19.73 -16.66 -16.08
CA GLY A 39 19.34 -17.79 -16.91
C GLY A 39 17.99 -18.43 -16.55
N CYS A 40 17.35 -18.03 -15.46
CA CYS A 40 16.15 -18.70 -14.95
C CYS A 40 14.83 -18.04 -15.38
N PHE A 41 14.84 -16.86 -15.98
CA PHE A 41 13.64 -16.13 -16.35
C PHE A 41 13.24 -16.34 -17.81
N ASP A 42 11.95 -16.59 -18.03
CA ASP A 42 11.32 -16.60 -19.36
C ASP A 42 10.68 -15.23 -19.67
N ARG A 43 10.35 -14.47 -18.63
CA ARG A 43 9.66 -13.18 -18.71
C ARG A 43 10.22 -12.17 -17.72
N VAL A 44 10.13 -10.89 -18.09
CA VAL A 44 10.42 -9.75 -17.19
C VAL A 44 9.32 -8.71 -17.31
N GLU A 45 8.78 -8.27 -16.18
CA GLU A 45 7.89 -7.11 -16.14
C GLU A 45 8.72 -5.84 -16.22
N THR A 46 8.59 -5.13 -17.32
CA THR A 46 9.46 -4.00 -17.65
C THR A 46 8.79 -2.64 -17.43
N ASN A 47 7.51 -2.50 -17.71
CA ASN A 47 6.83 -1.22 -17.76
C ASN A 47 5.32 -1.32 -17.45
N GLY A 48 4.58 -0.24 -17.70
CA GLY A 48 3.18 -0.11 -17.30
C GLY A 48 3.01 0.31 -15.83
N GLY A 49 1.80 0.24 -15.33
CA GLY A 49 1.50 0.72 -13.98
C GLY A 49 1.81 2.21 -13.84
N ALA A 50 2.79 2.57 -12.99
CA ALA A 50 3.24 3.94 -12.78
C ALA A 50 4.61 4.22 -13.44
N PHE A 51 5.15 3.32 -14.26
CA PHE A 51 6.50 3.41 -14.82
C PHE A 51 6.70 4.69 -15.63
N GLU A 52 5.83 4.95 -16.59
CA GLU A 52 5.89 6.13 -17.45
C GLU A 52 5.77 7.42 -16.64
N GLN A 53 4.84 7.47 -15.71
CA GLN A 53 4.67 8.62 -14.81
C GLN A 53 5.93 8.90 -13.99
N VAL A 54 6.61 7.86 -13.50
CA VAL A 54 7.84 7.99 -12.72
C VAL A 54 8.98 8.52 -13.59
N ASN A 55 9.12 8.05 -14.84
CA ASN A 55 10.12 8.60 -15.76
C ASN A 55 9.90 10.10 -16.01
N LEU A 56 8.64 10.51 -16.25
CA LEU A 56 8.30 11.92 -16.40
C LEU A 56 8.64 12.74 -15.15
N LEU A 57 8.46 12.20 -13.94
CA LEU A 57 8.84 12.86 -12.69
C LEU A 57 10.36 13.04 -12.55
N PHE A 58 11.16 12.11 -13.06
CA PHE A 58 12.62 12.26 -13.14
C PHE A 58 13.07 13.31 -14.16
N GLY A 59 12.19 13.71 -15.07
CA GLY A 59 12.54 14.46 -16.25
C GLY A 59 13.20 13.60 -17.34
N GLU A 60 12.85 12.30 -17.39
CA GLU A 60 13.27 11.35 -18.43
C GLU A 60 12.12 11.08 -19.39
N ASN A 61 12.47 10.81 -20.66
CA ASN A 61 11.48 10.41 -21.67
C ASN A 61 11.12 8.93 -21.48
N PRO A 62 9.87 8.60 -21.14
CA PRO A 62 9.45 7.22 -20.92
C PRO A 62 9.54 6.34 -22.17
N ASN A 63 9.38 6.92 -23.37
CA ASN A 63 9.50 6.18 -24.62
C ASN A 63 10.93 5.68 -24.84
N VAL A 64 11.91 6.54 -24.58
CA VAL A 64 13.34 6.17 -24.60
C VAL A 64 13.65 5.14 -23.51
N ALA A 65 13.09 5.32 -22.31
CA ALA A 65 13.31 4.41 -21.19
C ALA A 65 12.82 3.00 -21.51
N VAL A 66 11.57 2.85 -21.99
CA VAL A 66 11.00 1.54 -22.33
C VAL A 66 11.82 0.86 -23.43
N ARG A 67 12.14 1.55 -24.53
CA ARG A 67 12.94 0.99 -25.64
C ARG A 67 14.31 0.47 -25.17
N ARG A 68 15.01 1.26 -24.37
CA ARG A 68 16.35 0.90 -23.88
C ARG A 68 16.31 -0.24 -22.87
N TRP A 69 15.25 -0.30 -22.07
CA TRP A 69 15.08 -1.32 -21.04
C TRP A 69 14.63 -2.68 -21.62
N THR A 70 13.74 -2.70 -22.63
CA THR A 70 13.23 -3.93 -23.23
C THR A 70 14.21 -4.60 -24.20
N ALA A 71 15.02 -3.80 -24.92
CA ALA A 71 15.89 -4.28 -25.99
C ALA A 71 16.88 -5.41 -25.59
N PRO A 72 17.56 -5.39 -24.44
CA PRO A 72 18.43 -6.48 -23.99
C PRO A 72 17.69 -7.80 -23.84
N PHE A 73 16.48 -7.79 -23.27
CA PHE A 73 15.67 -8.99 -23.04
C PHE A 73 15.22 -9.62 -24.35
N HIS A 74 14.76 -8.83 -25.30
CA HIS A 74 14.42 -9.33 -26.64
C HIS A 74 15.61 -10.02 -27.31
N LYS A 75 16.78 -9.41 -27.20
CA LYS A 75 18.01 -9.98 -27.78
C LYS A 75 18.38 -11.31 -27.14
N ALA A 76 18.01 -11.51 -25.88
CA ALA A 76 18.20 -12.75 -25.14
C ALA A 76 17.03 -13.75 -25.30
N GLY A 77 15.98 -13.42 -26.05
CA GLY A 77 14.78 -14.26 -26.20
C GLY A 77 13.88 -14.33 -24.98
N ILE A 78 13.99 -13.35 -24.07
CA ILE A 78 13.16 -13.22 -22.88
C ILE A 78 11.98 -12.28 -23.20
N GLN A 79 10.75 -12.73 -22.95
CA GLN A 79 9.55 -11.93 -23.17
C GLN A 79 9.44 -10.80 -22.13
N THR A 80 8.98 -9.65 -22.60
CA THR A 80 8.71 -8.50 -21.73
C THR A 80 7.21 -8.29 -21.56
N HIS A 81 6.79 -7.81 -20.40
CA HIS A 81 5.38 -7.50 -20.18
C HIS A 81 5.16 -6.20 -19.42
N MET A 82 4.00 -5.61 -19.66
CA MET A 82 3.52 -4.41 -18.97
C MET A 82 2.22 -4.70 -18.22
N LEU A 83 1.94 -3.89 -17.19
CA LEU A 83 0.66 -3.86 -16.50
C LEU A 83 -0.19 -2.68 -16.97
N GLU A 84 -1.46 -2.94 -17.35
CA GLU A 84 -2.44 -1.88 -17.62
C GLU A 84 -3.76 -2.13 -16.88
N ARG A 85 -4.54 -1.06 -16.63
CA ARG A 85 -5.70 -1.07 -15.73
C ARG A 85 -7.03 -1.04 -16.48
N GLY A 86 -7.17 -1.78 -17.58
CA GLY A 86 -8.41 -1.85 -18.36
C GLY A 86 -8.88 -0.45 -18.78
N LEU A 87 -10.09 -0.07 -18.40
CA LEU A 87 -10.67 1.25 -18.73
C LEU A 87 -9.76 2.43 -18.37
N ASN A 88 -8.91 2.29 -17.35
CA ASN A 88 -8.02 3.34 -16.86
C ASN A 88 -6.62 3.32 -17.52
N ALA A 89 -6.31 2.32 -18.33
CA ALA A 89 -5.00 2.15 -18.97
C ALA A 89 -3.83 2.34 -17.97
N LEU A 90 -3.01 3.38 -18.11
CA LEU A 90 -1.90 3.68 -17.20
C LEU A 90 -2.23 4.76 -16.16
N ARG A 91 -3.46 5.33 -16.20
CA ARG A 91 -3.93 6.34 -15.25
C ARG A 91 -4.73 5.75 -14.08
N MET A 92 -5.13 6.62 -13.15
CA MET A 92 -6.07 6.28 -12.07
C MET A 92 -7.53 6.48 -12.49
N ASN A 93 -7.78 7.31 -13.50
CA ASN A 93 -9.09 7.64 -14.05
C ASN A 93 -9.28 7.01 -15.44
N PRO A 94 -10.52 6.81 -15.91
CA PRO A 94 -10.82 6.30 -17.24
C PRO A 94 -10.12 7.06 -18.37
N VAL A 95 -9.80 6.34 -19.44
CA VAL A 95 -9.06 6.84 -20.61
C VAL A 95 -9.90 6.62 -21.86
N PRO A 96 -9.99 7.59 -22.80
CA PRO A 96 -10.62 7.44 -24.10
C PRO A 96 -10.14 6.22 -24.88
N ALA A 97 -11.03 5.65 -25.69
CA ALA A 97 -10.75 4.40 -26.40
C ALA A 97 -9.59 4.54 -27.40
N ASP A 98 -9.52 5.66 -28.13
CA ASP A 98 -8.46 5.95 -29.10
C ASP A 98 -7.08 6.05 -28.45
N VAL A 99 -6.98 6.69 -27.27
CA VAL A 99 -5.72 6.78 -26.50
C VAL A 99 -5.30 5.39 -25.99
N ARG A 100 -6.26 4.56 -25.54
CA ARG A 100 -5.97 3.17 -25.13
C ARG A 100 -5.47 2.33 -26.30
N GLU A 101 -6.12 2.43 -27.47
CA GLU A 101 -5.69 1.68 -28.66
C GLU A 101 -4.28 2.08 -29.07
N LEU A 102 -3.99 3.39 -29.10
CA LEU A 102 -2.64 3.89 -29.41
C LEU A 102 -1.58 3.37 -28.42
N MET A 103 -1.92 3.25 -27.12
CA MET A 103 -1.03 2.70 -26.11
C MET A 103 -0.49 1.31 -26.50
N PHE A 104 -1.34 0.38 -26.87
CA PHE A 104 -0.91 -0.99 -27.21
C PHE A 104 -0.02 -1.01 -28.45
N LYS A 105 -0.34 -0.21 -29.45
CA LYS A 105 0.48 -0.05 -30.67
C LYS A 105 1.88 0.49 -30.32
N VAL A 106 1.95 1.56 -29.55
CA VAL A 106 3.20 2.22 -29.14
C VAL A 106 4.04 1.26 -28.27
N LYS A 107 3.45 0.65 -27.24
CA LYS A 107 4.19 -0.25 -26.33
C LYS A 107 4.72 -1.49 -27.04
N LYS A 108 3.99 -2.05 -28.02
CA LYS A 108 4.53 -3.13 -28.87
C LYS A 108 5.74 -2.68 -29.68
N LYS A 109 5.67 -1.50 -30.28
CA LYS A 109 6.80 -0.92 -31.04
C LYS A 109 8.01 -0.61 -30.15
N GLN A 110 7.78 -0.33 -28.88
CA GLN A 110 8.83 -0.10 -27.89
C GLN A 110 9.41 -1.41 -27.31
N GLY A 111 8.91 -2.57 -27.73
CA GLY A 111 9.44 -3.85 -27.32
C GLY A 111 8.72 -4.50 -26.14
N THR A 112 7.45 -4.21 -25.91
CA THR A 112 6.63 -4.92 -24.94
C THR A 112 5.83 -6.01 -25.63
N ASP A 113 6.01 -7.28 -25.21
CA ASP A 113 5.39 -8.44 -25.87
C ASP A 113 4.01 -8.76 -25.33
N ILE A 114 3.81 -8.66 -24.02
CA ILE A 114 2.61 -9.09 -23.32
C ILE A 114 1.97 -7.88 -22.64
N SER A 115 0.68 -7.68 -22.87
CA SER A 115 -0.14 -6.78 -22.08
C SER A 115 -0.87 -7.55 -21.00
N ARG A 116 -0.53 -7.31 -19.72
CA ARG A 116 -1.27 -7.79 -18.57
C ARG A 116 -2.34 -6.78 -18.22
N SER A 117 -3.56 -7.04 -18.64
CA SER A 117 -4.72 -6.16 -18.48
C SER A 117 -5.58 -6.59 -17.30
N PHE A 118 -5.84 -5.71 -16.32
CA PHE A 118 -6.79 -6.00 -15.25
C PHE A 118 -7.89 -4.93 -15.16
N CYS A 119 -9.07 -5.35 -14.74
CA CYS A 119 -10.11 -4.43 -14.30
C CYS A 119 -10.20 -4.48 -12.77
N GLY A 120 -10.09 -3.32 -12.13
CA GLY A 120 -10.17 -3.26 -10.67
C GLY A 120 -11.53 -3.67 -10.10
N LEU A 121 -12.61 -3.66 -10.91
CA LEU A 121 -13.93 -4.19 -10.54
C LEU A 121 -14.16 -5.63 -11.05
N ASN A 122 -13.21 -6.24 -11.74
CA ASN A 122 -13.40 -7.49 -12.45
C ASN A 122 -14.55 -7.47 -13.49
N ASP A 123 -14.94 -6.29 -13.97
CA ASP A 123 -15.94 -6.19 -15.03
C ASP A 123 -15.31 -6.56 -16.37
N HIS A 124 -15.71 -7.70 -16.91
CA HIS A 124 -15.19 -8.22 -18.17
C HIS A 124 -15.42 -7.27 -19.37
N ARG A 125 -16.44 -6.39 -19.31
CA ARG A 125 -16.72 -5.41 -20.37
C ARG A 125 -15.58 -4.41 -20.53
N ASN A 126 -14.98 -3.96 -19.39
CA ASN A 126 -13.80 -3.09 -19.40
C ASN A 126 -12.56 -3.77 -19.98
N LEU A 127 -12.49 -5.12 -19.91
CA LEU A 127 -11.39 -5.93 -20.42
C LEU A 127 -11.52 -6.25 -21.90
N ARG A 128 -12.76 -6.26 -22.44
CA ARG A 128 -13.00 -6.59 -23.86
C ARG A 128 -12.12 -5.75 -24.79
N ARG A 129 -12.15 -4.43 -24.63
CA ARG A 129 -11.35 -3.53 -25.47
C ARG A 129 -9.84 -3.68 -25.23
N SER A 130 -9.41 -4.00 -24.02
CA SER A 130 -7.99 -4.31 -23.75
C SER A 130 -7.53 -5.53 -24.54
N VAL A 131 -8.34 -6.60 -24.59
CA VAL A 131 -8.05 -7.80 -25.40
C VAL A 131 -8.00 -7.44 -26.89
N GLU A 132 -9.03 -6.77 -27.40
CA GLU A 132 -9.13 -6.38 -28.81
C GLU A 132 -7.94 -5.49 -29.23
N PHE A 133 -7.61 -4.47 -28.44
CA PHE A 133 -6.53 -3.53 -28.74
C PHE A 133 -5.14 -4.16 -28.62
N ALA A 134 -4.92 -5.03 -27.61
CA ALA A 134 -3.67 -5.76 -27.48
C ALA A 134 -3.40 -6.64 -28.72
N LYS A 135 -4.41 -7.39 -29.15
CA LYS A 135 -4.30 -8.23 -30.38
C LYS A 135 -4.11 -7.40 -31.64
N LYS A 136 -4.85 -6.29 -31.79
CA LYS A 136 -4.67 -5.36 -32.90
C LYS A 136 -3.28 -4.72 -32.90
N GLY A 137 -2.73 -4.43 -31.73
CA GLY A 137 -1.36 -3.94 -31.56
C GLY A 137 -0.28 -4.99 -31.75
N GLY A 138 -0.63 -6.27 -31.93
CA GLY A 138 0.31 -7.39 -32.09
C GLY A 138 0.93 -7.88 -30.78
N MET A 139 0.28 -7.62 -29.64
CA MET A 139 0.70 -8.09 -28.33
C MET A 139 -0.01 -9.38 -27.94
N ILE A 140 0.61 -10.17 -27.07
CA ILE A 140 -0.06 -11.25 -26.35
C ILE A 140 -1.00 -10.61 -25.32
N SER A 141 -2.28 -10.97 -25.38
CA SER A 141 -3.30 -10.48 -24.45
C SER A 141 -3.37 -11.39 -23.23
N GLN A 142 -2.83 -10.93 -22.11
CA GLN A 142 -2.97 -11.61 -20.82
C GLN A 142 -3.99 -10.85 -19.96
N VAL A 143 -5.09 -11.52 -19.60
CA VAL A 143 -6.10 -10.94 -18.70
C VAL A 143 -5.82 -11.35 -17.26
N ALA A 144 -5.73 -10.36 -16.37
CA ALA A 144 -5.51 -10.59 -14.96
C ALA A 144 -6.81 -10.46 -14.15
N LEU A 145 -7.14 -11.50 -13.40
CA LEU A 145 -8.25 -11.54 -12.46
C LEU A 145 -7.81 -10.91 -11.15
N SER A 146 -8.46 -9.86 -10.71
CA SER A 146 -8.20 -9.22 -9.41
C SER A 146 -8.72 -10.11 -8.29
N ILE A 147 -7.81 -10.87 -7.66
CA ILE A 147 -8.17 -11.84 -6.61
C ILE A 147 -8.50 -11.09 -5.32
N THR A 148 -9.65 -11.43 -4.75
CA THR A 148 -10.06 -10.99 -3.42
C THR A 148 -10.86 -12.10 -2.73
N ASN A 149 -11.10 -11.95 -1.43
CA ASN A 149 -11.81 -12.95 -0.63
C ASN A 149 -13.08 -12.33 -0.04
N SER A 150 -14.23 -12.72 -0.57
CA SER A 150 -15.55 -12.29 -0.07
C SER A 150 -16.62 -13.34 -0.42
N PRO A 151 -17.83 -13.25 0.12
CA PRO A 151 -18.92 -14.16 -0.27
C PRO A 151 -19.29 -14.13 -1.76
N VAL A 152 -18.97 -13.04 -2.46
CA VAL A 152 -19.27 -12.86 -3.90
C VAL A 152 -18.18 -13.47 -4.78
N HIS A 153 -16.91 -13.36 -4.35
CA HIS A 153 -15.75 -13.75 -5.16
C HIS A 153 -15.49 -15.26 -5.05
N THR A 154 -16.40 -16.07 -5.61
CA THR A 154 -16.31 -17.53 -5.67
C THR A 154 -15.54 -18.02 -6.90
N VAL A 155 -15.25 -19.31 -6.97
CA VAL A 155 -14.63 -19.92 -8.17
C VAL A 155 -15.54 -19.72 -9.38
N GLU A 156 -16.84 -19.90 -9.24
CA GLU A 156 -17.84 -19.71 -10.29
C GLU A 156 -17.87 -18.27 -10.80
N TYR A 157 -17.77 -17.30 -9.89
CA TYR A 157 -17.68 -15.87 -10.25
C TYR A 157 -16.47 -15.62 -11.15
N TYR A 158 -15.29 -16.10 -10.77
CA TYR A 158 -14.07 -15.92 -11.58
C TYR A 158 -14.12 -16.70 -12.88
N MET A 159 -14.67 -17.92 -12.88
CA MET A 159 -14.86 -18.71 -14.11
C MET A 159 -15.79 -18.01 -15.11
N GLY A 160 -16.83 -17.32 -14.61
CA GLY A 160 -17.69 -16.50 -15.47
C GLY A 160 -16.94 -15.35 -16.17
N ILE A 161 -15.95 -14.75 -15.52
CA ILE A 161 -15.08 -13.74 -16.12
C ILE A 161 -14.14 -14.40 -17.15
N VAL A 162 -13.50 -15.51 -16.76
CA VAL A 162 -12.62 -16.29 -17.67
C VAL A 162 -13.34 -16.66 -18.95
N ASP A 163 -14.57 -17.16 -18.86
CA ASP A 163 -15.37 -17.52 -20.03
C ASP A 163 -15.52 -16.33 -20.99
N LYS A 164 -15.82 -15.15 -20.46
CA LYS A 164 -16.01 -13.95 -21.28
C LYS A 164 -14.71 -13.45 -21.90
N VAL A 165 -13.62 -13.42 -21.14
CA VAL A 165 -12.37 -12.90 -21.70
C VAL A 165 -11.73 -13.86 -22.70
N VAL A 166 -11.92 -15.18 -22.54
CA VAL A 166 -11.53 -16.18 -23.54
C VAL A 166 -12.39 -16.05 -24.80
N GLU A 167 -13.71 -15.81 -24.65
CA GLU A 167 -14.61 -15.49 -25.77
C GLU A 167 -14.13 -14.25 -26.55
N TYR A 168 -13.58 -13.23 -25.88
CA TYR A 168 -13.00 -12.05 -26.52
C TYR A 168 -11.66 -12.32 -27.20
N GLY A 169 -11.04 -13.47 -26.95
CA GLY A 169 -9.78 -13.90 -27.56
C GLY A 169 -8.54 -13.62 -26.71
N ALA A 170 -8.68 -13.56 -25.38
CA ALA A 170 -7.51 -13.52 -24.50
C ALA A 170 -6.62 -14.75 -24.72
N ASP A 171 -5.31 -14.54 -24.77
CA ASP A 171 -4.32 -15.61 -24.98
C ASP A 171 -3.92 -16.28 -23.66
N GLU A 172 -3.95 -15.53 -22.57
CA GLU A 172 -3.47 -15.97 -21.25
C GLU A 172 -4.34 -15.41 -20.11
N ILE A 173 -4.36 -16.13 -18.99
CA ILE A 173 -5.01 -15.69 -17.74
C ILE A 173 -3.94 -15.54 -16.65
N CYS A 174 -3.98 -14.41 -15.93
CA CYS A 174 -3.18 -14.18 -14.73
C CYS A 174 -4.08 -14.16 -13.48
N LEU A 175 -3.78 -14.98 -12.50
CA LEU A 175 -4.39 -14.87 -11.17
C LEU A 175 -3.61 -13.79 -10.40
N LYS A 176 -4.18 -12.58 -10.29
CA LYS A 176 -3.50 -11.42 -9.70
C LYS A 176 -3.93 -11.21 -8.26
N ASP A 177 -3.16 -11.75 -7.34
CA ASP A 177 -3.34 -11.61 -5.88
C ASP A 177 -2.49 -10.46 -5.33
N MET A 178 -2.92 -9.23 -5.57
CA MET A 178 -2.19 -8.02 -5.24
C MET A 178 -2.09 -7.76 -3.73
N ALA A 179 -3.01 -8.29 -2.94
CA ALA A 179 -2.97 -8.21 -1.48
C ALA A 179 -2.29 -9.44 -0.84
N GLY A 180 -2.05 -10.50 -1.59
CA GLY A 180 -1.51 -11.77 -1.10
C GLY A 180 -2.49 -12.55 -0.21
N ILE A 181 -3.79 -12.30 -0.35
CA ILE A 181 -4.85 -12.85 0.51
C ILE A 181 -5.58 -14.06 -0.11
N GLY A 182 -5.29 -14.39 -1.35
CA GLY A 182 -5.84 -15.56 -2.02
C GLY A 182 -5.52 -16.83 -1.23
N ARG A 183 -6.55 -17.57 -0.84
CA ARG A 183 -6.36 -18.83 -0.11
C ARG A 183 -5.75 -19.86 -1.04
N PRO A 184 -4.67 -20.57 -0.64
CA PRO A 184 -3.99 -21.53 -1.52
C PRO A 184 -4.93 -22.55 -2.18
N THR A 185 -5.83 -23.15 -1.40
CA THR A 185 -6.81 -24.12 -1.88
C THR A 185 -7.78 -23.53 -2.90
N PHE A 186 -8.24 -22.30 -2.68
CA PHE A 186 -9.12 -21.57 -3.61
C PHE A 186 -8.41 -21.29 -4.93
N LEU A 187 -7.18 -20.78 -4.88
CA LEU A 187 -6.37 -20.48 -6.07
C LEU A 187 -6.04 -21.77 -6.84
N GLY A 188 -5.71 -22.85 -6.13
CA GLY A 188 -5.50 -24.15 -6.73
C GLY A 188 -6.77 -24.68 -7.41
N GLN A 189 -7.95 -24.53 -6.79
CA GLN A 189 -9.22 -24.95 -7.41
C GLN A 189 -9.53 -24.14 -8.68
N LEU A 190 -9.42 -22.81 -8.60
CA LEU A 190 -9.63 -21.93 -9.75
C LEU A 190 -8.68 -22.26 -10.89
N THR A 191 -7.41 -22.51 -10.60
CA THR A 191 -6.42 -22.91 -11.62
C THR A 191 -6.81 -24.23 -12.29
N ARG A 192 -7.21 -25.26 -11.52
CA ARG A 192 -7.66 -26.54 -12.06
C ARG A 192 -8.86 -26.39 -12.98
N ASP A 193 -9.84 -25.58 -12.59
CA ASP A 193 -11.06 -25.38 -13.37
C ASP A 193 -10.78 -24.62 -14.67
N ILE A 194 -9.89 -23.62 -14.65
CA ILE A 194 -9.42 -22.94 -15.86
C ILE A 194 -8.73 -23.94 -16.79
N LYS A 195 -7.74 -24.69 -16.30
CA LYS A 195 -6.97 -25.64 -17.11
C LYS A 195 -7.82 -26.81 -17.61
N LYS A 196 -8.82 -27.24 -16.85
CA LYS A 196 -9.78 -28.27 -17.27
C LYS A 196 -10.67 -27.77 -18.42
N LYS A 197 -11.16 -26.55 -18.34
CA LYS A 197 -12.08 -25.99 -19.34
C LYS A 197 -11.33 -25.46 -20.57
N TYR A 198 -10.16 -24.87 -20.36
CA TYR A 198 -9.33 -24.22 -21.38
C TYR A 198 -7.88 -24.71 -21.28
N PRO A 199 -7.58 -25.98 -21.68
CA PRO A 199 -6.26 -26.57 -21.49
C PRO A 199 -5.15 -25.87 -22.29
N HIS A 200 -5.50 -25.12 -23.33
CA HIS A 200 -4.57 -24.36 -24.17
C HIS A 200 -4.24 -22.97 -23.59
N ILE A 201 -5.04 -22.45 -22.66
CA ILE A 201 -4.81 -21.15 -22.04
C ILE A 201 -3.65 -21.27 -21.05
N LEU A 202 -2.64 -20.41 -21.20
CA LEU A 202 -1.56 -20.29 -20.24
C LEU A 202 -2.08 -19.59 -18.98
N VAL A 203 -1.76 -20.15 -17.81
CA VAL A 203 -2.11 -19.58 -16.51
C VAL A 203 -0.84 -19.11 -15.80
N GLN A 204 -0.80 -17.82 -15.48
CA GLN A 204 0.26 -17.19 -14.69
C GLN A 204 -0.26 -16.79 -13.31
N TYR A 205 0.53 -16.96 -12.27
CA TYR A 205 0.18 -16.50 -10.92
C TYR A 205 1.08 -15.35 -10.49
N HIS A 206 0.44 -14.27 -10.04
CA HIS A 206 1.05 -13.06 -9.51
C HIS A 206 0.56 -12.87 -8.08
N GLY A 207 1.37 -13.18 -7.09
CA GLY A 207 0.97 -13.12 -5.68
C GLY A 207 1.99 -12.43 -4.79
N HIS A 208 1.54 -11.35 -4.11
CA HIS A 208 2.36 -10.65 -3.13
C HIS A 208 2.50 -11.44 -1.83
N SER A 209 3.61 -11.23 -1.12
CA SER A 209 3.93 -11.96 0.12
C SER A 209 3.19 -11.43 1.35
N GLY A 210 2.59 -10.26 1.29
CA GLY A 210 1.97 -9.48 2.37
C GLY A 210 1.61 -10.24 3.65
N PRO A 211 0.58 -11.10 3.66
CA PRO A 211 0.17 -11.88 4.82
C PRO A 211 0.89 -13.23 4.99
N GLY A 212 1.74 -13.64 4.02
CA GLY A 212 2.53 -14.86 4.10
C GLY A 212 1.98 -16.07 3.35
N PHE A 213 0.87 -15.97 2.61
CA PHE A 213 0.29 -17.11 1.88
C PHE A 213 1.01 -17.43 0.55
N SER A 214 1.74 -16.49 -0.03
CA SER A 214 2.18 -16.60 -1.43
C SER A 214 3.05 -17.83 -1.75
N PRO A 215 3.99 -18.32 -0.92
CA PRO A 215 4.70 -19.55 -1.22
C PRO A 215 3.78 -20.78 -1.30
N ALA A 216 2.85 -20.90 -0.36
CA ALA A 216 1.85 -21.98 -0.37
C ALA A 216 0.91 -21.86 -1.58
N SER A 217 0.49 -20.65 -1.92
CA SER A 217 -0.34 -20.38 -3.10
C SER A 217 0.40 -20.73 -4.39
N MET A 218 1.69 -20.37 -4.52
CA MET A 218 2.52 -20.72 -5.67
C MET A 218 2.64 -22.23 -5.87
N LEU A 219 2.84 -22.98 -4.79
CA LEU A 219 2.89 -24.43 -4.84
C LEU A 219 1.55 -25.04 -5.26
N GLU A 220 0.44 -24.57 -4.68
CA GLU A 220 -0.89 -25.07 -5.01
C GLU A 220 -1.32 -24.76 -6.45
N VAL A 221 -1.07 -23.55 -6.95
CA VAL A 221 -1.37 -23.22 -8.36
C VAL A 221 -0.45 -23.99 -9.31
N ALA A 222 0.82 -24.19 -8.92
CA ALA A 222 1.74 -25.03 -9.70
C ALA A 222 1.20 -26.45 -9.80
N ARG A 223 0.84 -27.11 -8.71
CA ARG A 223 0.21 -28.44 -8.70
C ARG A 223 -1.08 -28.51 -9.50
N ALA A 224 -1.84 -27.42 -9.50
CA ALA A 224 -3.11 -27.30 -10.21
C ALA A 224 -2.99 -27.08 -11.72
N GLY A 225 -1.79 -26.76 -12.24
CA GLY A 225 -1.59 -26.59 -13.67
C GLY A 225 -1.12 -25.21 -14.13
N ALA A 226 -0.82 -24.28 -13.24
CA ALA A 226 -0.25 -22.98 -13.63
C ALA A 226 1.09 -23.17 -14.36
N ASP A 227 1.36 -22.32 -15.34
CA ASP A 227 2.50 -22.45 -16.25
C ASP A 227 3.65 -21.49 -15.88
N VAL A 228 3.34 -20.32 -15.33
CA VAL A 228 4.31 -19.25 -15.00
C VAL A 228 4.04 -18.70 -13.61
N LEU A 229 5.09 -18.45 -12.84
CA LEU A 229 5.01 -17.80 -11.53
C LEU A 229 5.81 -16.49 -11.53
N ASP A 230 5.19 -15.43 -10.99
CA ASP A 230 5.84 -14.16 -10.76
C ASP A 230 6.67 -14.19 -9.49
N VAL A 231 7.94 -13.82 -9.58
CA VAL A 231 8.88 -13.81 -8.47
C VAL A 231 9.72 -12.53 -8.46
N ALA A 232 10.35 -12.26 -7.33
CA ALA A 232 11.25 -11.14 -7.13
C ALA A 232 12.67 -11.60 -6.79
N VAL A 233 13.57 -10.64 -6.56
CA VAL A 233 14.95 -10.86 -6.14
C VAL A 233 15.30 -9.92 -4.98
N GLU A 234 16.21 -10.37 -4.10
CA GLU A 234 16.75 -9.50 -3.05
C GLU A 234 17.46 -8.26 -3.61
N PRO A 235 17.48 -7.15 -2.87
CA PRO A 235 16.92 -6.95 -1.51
C PRO A 235 15.44 -6.56 -1.49
N LEU A 236 14.75 -6.56 -2.62
CA LEU A 236 13.35 -6.13 -2.76
C LEU A 236 12.38 -7.31 -2.94
N SER A 237 12.70 -8.49 -2.42
CA SER A 237 11.80 -9.62 -2.30
C SER A 237 11.11 -9.65 -0.93
N TRP A 238 10.02 -10.44 -0.79
CA TRP A 238 9.25 -10.63 0.42
C TRP A 238 8.44 -9.39 0.89
N GLY A 239 8.07 -9.36 2.14
CA GLY A 239 7.26 -8.27 2.68
C GLY A 239 5.99 -8.02 1.87
N LYS A 240 5.85 -6.81 1.32
CA LYS A 240 4.74 -6.43 0.43
C LYS A 240 5.03 -6.67 -1.05
N VAL A 241 6.18 -7.26 -1.35
CA VAL A 241 6.59 -7.64 -2.70
C VAL A 241 6.32 -9.13 -2.92
N HIS A 242 6.89 -9.73 -3.93
CA HIS A 242 6.76 -11.15 -4.26
C HIS A 242 7.80 -12.00 -3.52
N PRO A 243 7.58 -13.33 -3.41
CA PRO A 243 8.61 -14.24 -2.93
C PRO A 243 9.86 -14.20 -3.79
N ASP A 244 10.99 -14.53 -3.16
CA ASP A 244 12.26 -14.64 -3.85
C ASP A 244 12.35 -15.88 -4.74
N VAL A 245 12.95 -15.72 -5.91
CA VAL A 245 13.11 -16.78 -6.92
C VAL A 245 13.86 -17.99 -6.38
N ILE A 246 14.87 -17.81 -5.54
CA ILE A 246 15.66 -18.92 -4.96
C ILE A 246 14.74 -19.83 -4.16
N THR A 247 13.97 -19.27 -3.24
CA THR A 247 13.07 -20.04 -2.38
C THR A 247 12.01 -20.78 -3.17
N ILE A 248 11.37 -20.11 -4.12
CA ILE A 248 10.30 -20.73 -4.92
C ILE A 248 10.87 -21.82 -5.83
N ARG A 249 12.03 -21.58 -6.43
CA ARG A 249 12.72 -22.58 -7.24
C ARG A 249 13.02 -23.85 -6.45
N GLU A 250 13.61 -23.75 -5.27
CA GLU A 250 13.96 -24.90 -4.44
C GLU A 250 12.71 -25.64 -3.93
N MET A 251 11.66 -24.90 -3.57
CA MET A 251 10.37 -25.47 -3.19
C MET A 251 9.76 -26.30 -4.35
N LEU A 252 9.77 -25.80 -5.58
CA LEU A 252 9.23 -26.48 -6.75
C LEU A 252 10.06 -27.70 -7.12
N LYS A 253 11.39 -27.63 -7.07
CA LYS A 253 12.27 -28.77 -7.26
C LYS A 253 12.00 -29.90 -6.26
N ALA A 254 11.85 -29.55 -4.98
CA ALA A 254 11.53 -30.52 -3.93
C ALA A 254 10.16 -31.20 -4.16
N ASP A 255 9.22 -30.52 -4.83
CA ASP A 255 7.90 -31.06 -5.21
C ASP A 255 7.93 -31.80 -6.58
N GLY A 256 9.09 -31.92 -7.22
CA GLY A 256 9.30 -32.69 -8.45
C GLY A 256 9.02 -31.93 -9.76
N PHE A 257 8.91 -30.61 -9.73
CA PHE A 257 8.81 -29.81 -10.95
C PHE A 257 10.17 -29.57 -11.60
N LEU A 258 10.15 -29.42 -12.92
CA LEU A 258 11.30 -28.93 -13.68
C LEU A 258 11.28 -27.40 -13.66
N VAL A 259 12.40 -26.81 -13.29
CA VAL A 259 12.63 -25.36 -13.31
C VAL A 259 14.03 -25.11 -13.85
N LYS A 260 14.21 -24.01 -14.57
CA LYS A 260 15.52 -23.62 -15.11
C LYS A 260 16.56 -23.44 -14.01
N ASP A 261 17.83 -23.68 -14.37
CA ASP A 261 18.93 -23.41 -13.46
C ASP A 261 19.12 -21.90 -13.24
N LEU A 262 19.60 -21.57 -12.06
CA LEU A 262 19.87 -20.22 -11.63
C LEU A 262 21.38 -20.04 -11.46
N ASN A 263 21.95 -19.09 -12.21
CA ASN A 263 23.31 -18.65 -11.99
C ASN A 263 23.38 -17.75 -10.73
N MET A 264 23.97 -18.28 -9.66
CA MET A 264 24.07 -17.57 -8.38
C MET A 264 25.00 -16.35 -8.43
N ASP A 265 26.08 -16.36 -9.22
CA ASP A 265 26.96 -15.19 -9.36
C ASP A 265 26.21 -14.02 -10.01
N ALA A 266 25.41 -14.32 -11.03
CA ALA A 266 24.55 -13.32 -11.67
C ALA A 266 23.44 -12.82 -10.73
N TYR A 267 22.85 -13.70 -9.91
CA TYR A 267 21.89 -13.32 -8.88
C TYR A 267 22.53 -12.33 -7.88
N MET A 268 23.72 -12.63 -7.39
CA MET A 268 24.45 -11.75 -6.47
C MET A 268 24.79 -10.40 -7.11
N GLU A 269 25.05 -10.38 -8.42
CA GLU A 269 25.27 -9.13 -9.15
C GLU A 269 23.98 -8.31 -9.29
N VAL A 270 22.83 -8.93 -9.62
CA VAL A 270 21.52 -8.25 -9.61
C VAL A 270 21.23 -7.66 -8.22
N ARG A 271 21.46 -8.45 -7.17
CA ARG A 271 21.26 -8.01 -5.77
C ARG A 271 22.14 -6.82 -5.44
N ARG A 272 23.41 -6.88 -5.81
CA ARG A 272 24.39 -5.80 -5.58
C ARG A 272 24.01 -4.51 -6.33
N LEU A 273 23.62 -4.61 -7.59
CA LEU A 273 23.20 -3.47 -8.40
C LEU A 273 21.90 -2.87 -7.87
N THR A 274 20.94 -3.71 -7.50
CA THR A 274 19.67 -3.25 -6.90
C THR A 274 19.94 -2.51 -5.58
N GLN A 275 20.86 -3.02 -4.72
CA GLN A 275 21.27 -2.32 -3.51
C GLN A 275 21.96 -0.99 -3.83
N LYS A 276 22.85 -0.97 -4.81
CA LYS A 276 23.52 0.27 -5.28
C LYS A 276 22.48 1.34 -5.67
N PHE A 277 21.41 0.97 -6.38
CA PHE A 277 20.36 1.91 -6.77
C PHE A 277 19.56 2.44 -5.57
N ILE A 278 19.37 1.60 -4.55
CA ILE A 278 18.78 2.02 -3.27
C ILE A 278 19.70 3.04 -2.60
N ASP A 279 20.99 2.74 -2.50
CA ASP A 279 21.98 3.57 -1.81
C ASP A 279 22.23 4.91 -2.55
N ASP A 280 22.15 4.92 -3.88
CA ASP A 280 22.32 6.14 -4.69
C ASP A 280 21.27 7.20 -4.34
N PHE A 281 19.98 6.84 -4.38
CA PHE A 281 18.90 7.78 -4.08
C PHE A 281 17.51 7.13 -3.85
N LEU A 282 17.25 5.95 -4.39
CA LEU A 282 15.90 5.36 -4.34
C LEU A 282 15.47 5.03 -2.90
N GLY A 283 16.43 4.72 -2.03
CA GLY A 283 16.20 4.42 -0.62
C GLY A 283 15.48 5.52 0.16
N TYR A 284 15.62 6.79 -0.24
CA TYR A 284 14.91 7.90 0.40
C TYR A 284 13.38 7.79 0.29
N TRP A 285 12.88 7.07 -0.71
CA TRP A 285 11.44 6.87 -0.94
C TRP A 285 10.95 5.45 -0.67
N ILE A 286 11.84 4.54 -0.26
CA ILE A 286 11.44 3.20 0.19
C ILE A 286 10.93 3.29 1.63
N ASN A 287 9.71 2.77 1.85
CA ASN A 287 9.20 2.66 3.21
C ASN A 287 9.69 1.34 3.84
N PRO A 288 10.51 1.38 4.91
CA PRO A 288 11.03 0.17 5.56
C PRO A 288 9.94 -0.81 6.03
N SER A 289 8.73 -0.33 6.29
CA SER A 289 7.61 -1.20 6.66
C SER A 289 7.16 -2.12 5.51
N ASN A 290 7.53 -1.77 4.26
CA ASN A 290 7.17 -2.58 3.09
C ASN A 290 7.97 -3.89 3.01
N ALA A 291 9.14 -3.97 3.66
CA ALA A 291 9.90 -5.20 3.79
C ALA A 291 9.31 -6.19 4.82
N LYS A 292 8.27 -5.79 5.56
CA LYS A 292 7.65 -6.62 6.62
C LYS A 292 6.35 -7.24 6.13
N MET A 293 6.17 -8.53 6.40
CA MET A 293 4.88 -9.20 6.29
C MET A 293 3.96 -8.79 7.46
N SER A 294 2.65 -8.83 7.25
CA SER A 294 1.66 -8.52 8.28
C SER A 294 0.43 -9.41 8.14
N SER A 295 0.16 -10.23 9.16
CA SER A 295 -1.04 -11.09 9.21
C SER A 295 -2.35 -10.29 9.24
N LEU A 296 -2.32 -9.02 9.68
CA LEU A 296 -3.50 -8.14 9.71
C LEU A 296 -4.10 -7.92 8.32
N LEU A 297 -3.31 -8.06 7.25
CA LEU A 297 -3.80 -7.98 5.88
C LEU A 297 -4.83 -9.05 5.53
N VAL A 298 -4.83 -10.19 6.25
CA VAL A 298 -5.80 -11.27 6.04
C VAL A 298 -7.23 -10.81 6.37
N GLY A 299 -7.41 -10.01 7.41
CA GLY A 299 -8.73 -9.56 7.86
C GLY A 299 -9.32 -8.48 6.96
N CYS A 300 -8.56 -7.45 6.68
CA CYS A 300 -9.06 -6.29 5.92
C CYS A 300 -9.00 -6.45 4.39
N GLY A 301 -8.23 -7.42 3.88
CA GLY A 301 -8.08 -7.67 2.43
C GLY A 301 -7.44 -6.51 1.64
N LEU A 302 -6.94 -5.49 2.31
CA LEU A 302 -6.33 -4.32 1.69
C LEU A 302 -4.89 -4.61 1.23
N PRO A 303 -4.45 -4.08 0.08
CA PRO A 303 -3.05 -4.16 -0.33
C PRO A 303 -2.11 -3.57 0.73
N GLY A 304 -0.94 -4.17 0.88
CA GLY A 304 0.04 -3.75 1.88
C GLY A 304 0.41 -2.26 1.84
N GLY A 305 0.48 -1.66 0.63
CA GLY A 305 0.69 -0.22 0.46
C GLY A 305 -0.42 0.64 1.05
N MET A 306 -1.67 0.15 1.03
CA MET A 306 -2.82 0.85 1.63
C MET A 306 -2.74 0.91 3.15
N MET A 307 -2.21 -0.11 3.81
CA MET A 307 -1.99 -0.10 5.27
C MET A 307 -1.08 1.07 5.68
N GLY A 308 0.03 1.27 4.95
CA GLY A 308 0.93 2.41 5.19
C GLY A 308 0.23 3.76 5.00
N SER A 309 -0.57 3.89 3.94
CA SER A 309 -1.37 5.09 3.67
C SER A 309 -2.41 5.33 4.77
N MET A 310 -3.14 4.30 5.21
CA MET A 310 -4.12 4.40 6.30
C MET A 310 -3.48 4.87 7.60
N MET A 311 -2.33 4.33 7.97
CA MET A 311 -1.60 4.74 9.16
C MET A 311 -1.12 6.19 9.08
N ALA A 312 -0.70 6.65 7.90
CA ALA A 312 -0.31 8.04 7.69
C ALA A 312 -1.52 8.99 7.81
N ASP A 313 -2.65 8.62 7.21
CA ASP A 313 -3.89 9.39 7.30
C ASP A 313 -4.38 9.49 8.76
N LEU A 314 -4.44 8.35 9.48
CA LEU A 314 -4.87 8.34 10.89
C LEU A 314 -3.94 9.18 11.78
N LYS A 315 -2.62 9.10 11.58
CA LYS A 315 -1.66 10.00 12.27
C LYS A 315 -1.94 11.46 11.99
N GLY A 316 -2.25 11.81 10.75
CA GLY A 316 -2.59 13.19 10.37
C GLY A 316 -3.85 13.71 11.06
N PHE A 317 -4.85 12.84 11.24
CA PHE A 317 -6.13 13.23 11.86
C PHE A 317 -6.16 13.05 13.39
N GLN A 318 -5.29 12.26 13.99
CA GLN A 318 -5.33 11.93 15.41
C GLN A 318 -5.33 13.17 16.31
N GLY A 319 -4.49 14.16 16.00
CA GLY A 319 -4.42 15.41 16.77
C GLY A 319 -5.75 16.18 16.77
N ALA A 320 -6.40 16.27 15.61
CA ALA A 320 -7.70 16.93 15.47
C ALA A 320 -8.82 16.13 16.15
N ILE A 321 -8.81 14.79 16.01
CA ILE A 321 -9.75 13.90 16.69
C ILE A 321 -9.64 14.06 18.19
N ASN A 322 -8.43 13.99 18.76
CA ASN A 322 -8.22 14.09 20.20
C ASN A 322 -8.53 15.48 20.74
N ALA A 323 -8.32 16.54 19.94
CA ALA A 323 -8.79 17.88 20.32
C ALA A 323 -10.33 17.94 20.42
N ALA A 324 -11.05 17.31 19.48
CA ALA A 324 -12.51 17.23 19.53
C ALA A 324 -13.00 16.36 20.70
N GLU A 325 -12.36 15.23 20.98
CA GLU A 325 -12.67 14.38 22.13
C GLU A 325 -12.54 15.15 23.46
N ARG A 326 -11.43 15.85 23.65
CA ARG A 326 -11.22 16.72 24.83
C ARG A 326 -12.29 17.81 24.95
N ALA A 327 -12.65 18.46 23.83
CA ALA A 327 -13.70 19.49 23.84
C ALA A 327 -15.07 18.95 24.27
N HIS A 328 -15.31 17.65 24.07
CA HIS A 328 -16.53 16.97 24.51
C HIS A 328 -16.39 16.25 25.87
N GLY A 329 -15.29 16.43 26.59
CA GLY A 329 -15.03 15.77 27.87
C GLY A 329 -14.80 14.25 27.74
N ARG A 330 -14.39 13.77 26.58
CA ARG A 330 -14.08 12.36 26.32
C ARG A 330 -12.57 12.10 26.32
N PRO A 331 -12.12 10.88 26.67
CA PRO A 331 -10.71 10.54 26.67
C PRO A 331 -10.12 10.56 25.26
N GLU A 332 -8.82 10.81 25.17
CA GLU A 332 -8.08 10.72 23.90
C GLU A 332 -8.08 9.29 23.36
N ILE A 333 -8.13 9.16 22.04
CA ILE A 333 -8.13 7.87 21.34
C ILE A 333 -6.72 7.57 20.83
N SER A 334 -6.19 6.41 21.18
CA SER A 334 -4.89 5.94 20.69
C SER A 334 -4.92 5.67 19.17
N LEU A 335 -3.75 5.70 18.52
CA LEU A 335 -3.63 5.40 17.11
C LEU A 335 -4.09 3.96 16.80
N ASP A 336 -3.77 3.00 17.67
CA ASP A 336 -4.18 1.60 17.51
C ASP A 336 -5.69 1.45 17.62
N THR A 337 -6.32 2.15 18.57
CA THR A 337 -7.79 2.17 18.69
C THR A 337 -8.45 2.79 17.45
N LEU A 338 -7.88 3.89 16.92
CA LEU A 338 -8.37 4.49 15.66
C LEU A 338 -8.23 3.51 14.48
N MET A 339 -7.14 2.74 14.44
CA MET A 339 -6.92 1.73 13.41
C MET A 339 -7.97 0.61 13.49
N VAL A 340 -8.24 0.09 14.68
CA VAL A 340 -9.29 -0.92 14.89
C VAL A 340 -10.66 -0.39 14.46
N LYS A 341 -11.02 0.83 14.86
CA LYS A 341 -12.27 1.48 14.45
C LYS A 341 -12.35 1.66 12.93
N LEU A 342 -11.25 2.02 12.28
CA LEU A 342 -11.23 2.17 10.83
C LEU A 342 -11.37 0.80 10.12
N PHE A 343 -10.78 -0.27 10.62
CA PHE A 343 -10.99 -1.61 10.09
C PHE A 343 -12.45 -2.06 10.22
N GLN A 344 -13.07 -1.84 11.37
CA GLN A 344 -14.49 -2.11 11.57
C GLN A 344 -15.35 -1.31 10.59
N GLU A 345 -14.97 -0.07 10.31
CA GLU A 345 -15.70 0.74 9.33
C GLU A 345 -15.46 0.29 7.88
N VAL A 346 -14.27 -0.22 7.54
CA VAL A 346 -14.01 -0.87 6.24
C VAL A 346 -14.88 -2.13 6.09
N GLU A 347 -14.96 -2.97 7.12
CA GLU A 347 -15.82 -4.16 7.16
C GLU A 347 -17.30 -3.80 7.02
N TYR A 348 -17.72 -2.65 7.55
CA TYR A 348 -19.09 -2.15 7.40
C TYR A 348 -19.38 -1.61 6.00
N VAL A 349 -18.46 -0.83 5.43
CA VAL A 349 -18.59 -0.11 4.14
C VAL A 349 -18.48 -1.07 2.96
N TRP A 350 -17.50 -1.96 2.97
CA TRP A 350 -17.14 -2.78 1.82
C TRP A 350 -18.29 -3.64 1.26
N PRO A 351 -19.03 -4.41 2.10
CA PRO A 351 -20.22 -5.15 1.62
C PRO A 351 -21.29 -4.24 1.04
N ARG A 352 -21.50 -3.07 1.65
CA ARG A 352 -22.54 -2.11 1.26
C ARG A 352 -22.26 -1.42 -0.08
N LEU A 353 -21.00 -1.39 -0.46
CA LEU A 353 -20.57 -0.93 -1.78
C LEU A 353 -20.53 -2.05 -2.84
N GLY A 354 -21.08 -3.23 -2.56
CA GLY A 354 -21.13 -4.36 -3.50
C GLY A 354 -19.78 -5.08 -3.67
N TYR A 355 -18.98 -5.13 -2.63
CA TYR A 355 -17.71 -5.86 -2.60
C TYR A 355 -16.73 -5.51 -3.74
N PRO A 356 -16.45 -4.23 -4.07
CA PRO A 356 -15.44 -3.93 -5.06
C PRO A 356 -14.11 -4.57 -4.65
N PRO A 357 -13.36 -5.23 -5.56
CA PRO A 357 -12.05 -5.78 -5.22
C PRO A 357 -11.16 -4.69 -4.64
N LEU A 358 -10.46 -5.03 -3.55
CA LEU A 358 -9.64 -4.06 -2.83
C LEU A 358 -8.28 -3.88 -3.53
N VAL A 359 -8.35 -3.48 -4.79
CA VAL A 359 -7.22 -3.12 -5.65
C VAL A 359 -7.35 -1.66 -6.10
N THR A 360 -6.25 -1.03 -6.46
CA THR A 360 -6.21 0.35 -6.95
C THR A 360 -7.05 0.53 -8.23
N PRO A 361 -7.92 1.55 -8.34
CA PRO A 361 -8.15 2.63 -7.36
C PRO A 361 -9.23 2.33 -6.31
N PHE A 362 -10.00 1.25 -6.45
CA PHE A 362 -11.22 0.98 -5.67
C PHE A 362 -10.96 0.70 -4.19
N SER A 363 -9.81 0.13 -3.85
CA SER A 363 -9.36 0.02 -2.45
C SER A 363 -9.25 1.39 -1.78
N GLN A 364 -8.81 2.41 -2.54
CA GLN A 364 -8.70 3.77 -2.03
C GLN A 364 -10.07 4.40 -1.79
N TYR A 365 -11.03 4.18 -2.70
CA TYR A 365 -12.40 4.69 -2.53
C TYR A 365 -13.08 4.07 -1.30
N THR A 366 -12.97 2.74 -1.13
CA THR A 366 -13.50 2.05 0.06
C THR A 366 -12.85 2.56 1.34
N LYS A 367 -11.53 2.68 1.37
CA LYS A 367 -10.78 3.22 2.52
C LYS A 367 -11.20 4.66 2.84
N ASN A 368 -11.25 5.54 1.83
CA ASN A 368 -11.60 6.94 2.04
C ASN A 368 -13.03 7.09 2.56
N THR A 369 -13.97 6.31 2.03
CA THR A 369 -15.36 6.30 2.51
C THR A 369 -15.43 5.83 3.96
N ALA A 370 -14.71 4.76 4.33
CA ALA A 370 -14.64 4.27 5.70
C ALA A 370 -14.02 5.32 6.64
N LEU A 371 -12.96 6.00 6.21
CA LEU A 371 -12.34 7.08 6.99
C LEU A 371 -13.29 8.26 7.18
N MET A 372 -13.98 8.70 6.12
CA MET A 372 -14.98 9.78 6.22
C MET A 372 -16.14 9.38 7.16
N ASN A 373 -16.62 8.15 7.08
CA ASN A 373 -17.63 7.65 8.01
C ASN A 373 -17.13 7.66 9.45
N LEU A 374 -15.92 7.17 9.70
CA LEU A 374 -15.31 7.21 11.04
C LEU A 374 -15.25 8.64 11.58
N LEU A 375 -14.75 9.59 10.79
CA LEU A 375 -14.68 11.01 11.18
C LEU A 375 -16.07 11.61 11.43
N ASN A 376 -17.06 11.27 10.58
CA ASN A 376 -18.43 11.71 10.79
C ASN A 376 -19.01 11.17 12.11
N LEU A 377 -18.84 9.88 12.40
CA LEU A 377 -19.32 9.25 13.64
C LEU A 377 -18.69 9.87 14.88
N LEU A 378 -17.37 10.12 14.87
CA LEU A 378 -16.68 10.79 15.97
C LEU A 378 -17.20 12.22 16.21
N ASN A 379 -17.69 12.89 15.16
CA ASN A 379 -18.32 14.20 15.22
C ASN A 379 -19.84 14.18 15.40
N GLY A 380 -20.45 13.03 15.75
CA GLY A 380 -21.88 12.88 15.96
C GLY A 380 -22.74 12.98 14.68
N LYS A 381 -22.13 12.84 13.51
CA LYS A 381 -22.81 12.85 12.21
C LYS A 381 -23.08 11.41 11.74
N PRO A 382 -24.15 11.17 10.98
CA PRO A 382 -24.41 9.83 10.43
C PRO A 382 -23.36 9.43 9.37
N ARG A 383 -23.25 8.10 9.15
CA ARG A 383 -22.50 7.54 8.01
C ARG A 383 -23.04 8.09 6.69
N TRP A 384 -22.23 8.02 5.65
CA TRP A 384 -22.60 8.41 4.28
C TRP A 384 -22.90 9.91 4.08
N THR A 385 -22.65 10.74 5.10
CA THR A 385 -22.79 12.20 5.00
C THR A 385 -21.87 12.76 3.92
N THR A 386 -20.67 12.20 3.81
CA THR A 386 -19.66 12.62 2.83
C THR A 386 -19.22 11.43 2.00
N ILE A 387 -19.51 11.46 0.71
CA ILE A 387 -19.00 10.50 -0.29
C ILE A 387 -18.39 11.34 -1.40
N ASP A 388 -17.14 11.07 -1.76
CA ASP A 388 -16.43 11.78 -2.81
C ASP A 388 -16.95 11.43 -4.22
N LYS A 389 -16.62 12.28 -5.21
CA LYS A 389 -17.07 12.14 -6.58
C LYS A 389 -16.67 10.81 -7.22
N ASP A 390 -15.45 10.34 -6.96
CA ASP A 390 -14.95 9.13 -7.61
C ASP A 390 -15.59 7.89 -7.01
N THR A 391 -15.84 7.89 -5.69
CA THR A 391 -16.65 6.86 -5.04
C THR A 391 -18.07 6.84 -5.60
N TRP A 392 -18.70 8.00 -5.83
CA TRP A 392 -20.00 8.07 -6.51
C TRP A 392 -19.93 7.54 -7.92
N ASN A 393 -18.91 7.85 -8.71
CA ASN A 393 -18.76 7.31 -10.06
C ASN A 393 -18.67 5.78 -10.07
N MET A 394 -17.98 5.19 -9.09
CA MET A 394 -17.94 3.74 -8.88
C MET A 394 -19.34 3.20 -8.54
N ILE A 395 -20.01 3.76 -7.54
CA ILE A 395 -21.35 3.34 -7.08
C ILE A 395 -22.36 3.37 -8.24
N LEU A 396 -22.32 4.43 -9.04
CA LEU A 396 -23.25 4.65 -10.14
C LEU A 396 -22.94 3.82 -11.40
N GLY A 397 -21.93 2.96 -11.39
CA GLY A 397 -21.58 2.10 -12.52
C GLY A 397 -20.81 2.79 -13.65
N LYS A 398 -20.39 4.05 -13.48
CA LYS A 398 -19.67 4.82 -14.50
C LYS A 398 -18.23 4.32 -14.74
N MET A 399 -17.72 3.49 -13.82
CA MET A 399 -16.38 2.86 -13.92
C MET A 399 -16.45 1.36 -14.20
N GLY A 400 -17.66 0.79 -14.29
CA GLY A 400 -17.89 -0.63 -14.45
C GLY A 400 -18.94 -1.15 -13.47
N ARG A 401 -19.34 -2.42 -13.68
CA ARG A 401 -20.28 -3.11 -12.80
C ARG A 401 -19.58 -3.56 -11.53
N LEU A 402 -20.21 -3.31 -10.39
CA LEU A 402 -19.78 -3.86 -9.11
C LEU A 402 -19.97 -5.39 -9.07
N PRO A 403 -19.11 -6.13 -8.37
CA PRO A 403 -19.23 -7.60 -8.26
C PRO A 403 -20.51 -8.06 -7.56
N GLY A 404 -20.92 -7.37 -6.49
CA GLY A 404 -22.11 -7.64 -5.72
C GLY A 404 -23.11 -6.50 -5.79
N GLU A 405 -24.24 -6.69 -5.12
CA GLU A 405 -25.30 -5.68 -5.04
C GLU A 405 -24.95 -4.57 -4.03
N LEU A 406 -25.37 -3.35 -4.37
CA LEU A 406 -25.33 -2.23 -3.43
C LEU A 406 -26.35 -2.42 -2.31
N ALA A 407 -25.99 -2.01 -1.10
CA ALA A 407 -26.97 -1.96 -0.02
C ALA A 407 -28.14 -1.01 -0.36
N PRO A 408 -29.38 -1.34 0.02
CA PRO A 408 -30.55 -0.51 -0.27
C PRO A 408 -30.39 0.94 0.18
N GLU A 409 -29.76 1.18 1.31
CA GLU A 409 -29.48 2.51 1.85
C GLU A 409 -28.60 3.38 0.91
N ILE A 410 -27.69 2.76 0.16
CA ILE A 410 -26.85 3.48 -0.82
C ILE A 410 -27.64 3.81 -2.07
N VAL A 411 -28.48 2.87 -2.51
CA VAL A 411 -29.39 3.08 -3.66
C VAL A 411 -30.36 4.20 -3.36
N ASP A 412 -30.97 4.21 -2.17
CA ASP A 412 -31.92 5.22 -1.74
C ASP A 412 -31.24 6.59 -1.59
N LEU A 413 -30.02 6.63 -1.07
CA LEU A 413 -29.24 7.86 -0.99
C LEU A 413 -28.93 8.44 -2.38
N ALA A 414 -28.59 7.59 -3.34
CA ALA A 414 -28.37 8.02 -4.74
C ALA A 414 -29.66 8.65 -5.31
N LYS A 415 -30.81 7.99 -5.12
CA LYS A 415 -32.12 8.51 -5.55
C LYS A 415 -32.47 9.85 -4.90
N GLN A 416 -32.27 9.98 -3.58
CA GLN A 416 -32.52 11.23 -2.85
C GLN A 416 -31.66 12.38 -3.36
N LYS A 417 -30.46 12.07 -3.83
CA LYS A 417 -29.55 13.06 -4.43
C LYS A 417 -29.81 13.31 -5.93
N GLY A 418 -30.79 12.65 -6.53
CA GLY A 418 -31.08 12.77 -7.97
C GLY A 418 -29.97 12.21 -8.87
N LEU A 419 -29.20 11.22 -8.39
CA LEU A 419 -28.13 10.59 -9.12
C LEU A 419 -28.64 9.39 -9.91
N GLU A 420 -28.21 9.27 -11.17
CA GLU A 420 -28.62 8.21 -12.10
C GLU A 420 -27.56 7.12 -12.22
N PHE A 421 -28.01 5.86 -12.17
CA PHE A 421 -27.17 4.70 -12.41
C PHE A 421 -26.93 4.49 -13.90
N TYR A 422 -25.67 4.23 -14.25
CA TYR A 422 -25.26 3.92 -15.60
C TYR A 422 -25.09 2.40 -15.77
N THR A 423 -25.75 1.84 -16.79
CA THR A 423 -25.76 0.39 -17.05
C THR A 423 -25.09 0.02 -18.39
N GLY A 424 -24.73 1.02 -19.20
CA GLY A 424 -24.07 0.84 -20.49
C GLY A 424 -22.60 0.40 -20.40
N ASP A 425 -21.90 0.44 -21.53
CA ASP A 425 -20.44 0.22 -21.57
C ASP A 425 -19.74 1.49 -21.02
N PRO A 426 -19.00 1.39 -19.92
CA PRO A 426 -18.32 2.56 -19.34
C PRO A 426 -17.41 3.32 -20.31
N GLN A 427 -16.83 2.63 -21.30
CA GLN A 427 -15.98 3.27 -22.30
C GLN A 427 -16.71 4.33 -23.15
N GLU A 428 -18.02 4.15 -23.38
CA GLU A 428 -18.81 5.09 -24.19
C GLU A 428 -19.00 6.47 -23.53
N MET A 429 -18.73 6.56 -22.22
CA MET A 429 -18.78 7.84 -21.50
C MET A 429 -17.56 8.72 -21.75
N TYR A 430 -16.51 8.18 -22.38
CA TYR A 430 -15.22 8.85 -22.58
C TYR A 430 -14.95 8.95 -24.09
N PRO A 431 -15.37 10.06 -24.74
CA PRO A 431 -15.19 10.25 -26.17
C PRO A 431 -13.72 10.35 -26.55
N ASP A 432 -13.42 10.08 -27.81
CA ASP A 432 -12.07 10.13 -28.36
C ASP A 432 -11.41 11.50 -28.17
N GLU A 433 -10.17 11.53 -27.77
CA GLU A 433 -9.40 12.74 -27.45
C GLU A 433 -8.11 12.92 -28.26
N LEU A 434 -7.60 11.91 -28.99
CA LEU A 434 -6.37 12.05 -29.78
C LEU A 434 -6.39 13.22 -30.75
N PRO A 435 -7.49 13.53 -31.47
CA PRO A 435 -7.54 14.70 -32.37
C PRO A 435 -7.30 16.02 -31.63
N LYS A 436 -7.83 16.16 -30.40
CA LYS A 436 -7.60 17.31 -29.52
C LYS A 436 -6.12 17.42 -29.12
N PHE A 437 -5.53 16.33 -28.64
CA PHE A 437 -4.12 16.32 -28.21
C PHE A 437 -3.16 16.57 -29.37
N ARG A 438 -3.45 16.03 -30.55
CA ARG A 438 -2.68 16.31 -31.77
C ARG A 438 -2.71 17.79 -32.15
N GLN A 439 -3.89 18.43 -32.05
CA GLN A 439 -4.01 19.86 -32.30
C GLN A 439 -3.22 20.68 -31.26
N MET A 440 -3.28 20.29 -29.97
CA MET A 440 -2.49 20.94 -28.90
C MET A 440 -0.98 20.80 -29.14
N MET A 441 -0.50 19.62 -29.54
CA MET A 441 0.92 19.43 -29.88
C MET A 441 1.37 20.32 -31.03
N LYS A 442 0.52 20.46 -32.05
CA LYS A 442 0.80 21.35 -33.18
C LYS A 442 0.89 22.83 -32.76
N GLU A 443 0.02 23.27 -31.87
CA GLU A 443 0.03 24.61 -31.30
C GLU A 443 1.28 24.90 -30.46
N GLU A 444 1.75 23.89 -29.70
CA GLU A 444 2.99 23.94 -28.91
C GLU A 444 4.26 23.74 -29.75
N GLY A 445 4.13 23.40 -31.04
CA GLY A 445 5.26 23.07 -31.91
C GLY A 445 5.96 21.77 -31.51
N TRP A 446 5.25 20.82 -30.93
CA TRP A 446 5.78 19.52 -30.52
C TRP A 446 5.58 18.47 -31.61
N ASP A 447 6.58 17.61 -31.81
CA ASP A 447 6.52 16.46 -32.70
C ASP A 447 5.79 15.29 -32.03
N GLU A 448 5.00 14.52 -32.80
CA GLU A 448 4.23 13.38 -32.28
C GLU A 448 5.12 12.17 -31.93
N GLY A 449 6.40 12.22 -32.28
CA GLY A 449 7.38 11.16 -32.04
C GLY A 449 7.28 9.99 -33.01
N GLN A 450 8.24 9.08 -32.90
CA GLN A 450 8.24 7.85 -33.69
C GLN A 450 7.00 7.01 -33.31
N ASP A 451 6.25 6.53 -34.32
CA ASP A 451 5.03 5.74 -34.11
C ASP A 451 3.95 6.44 -33.21
N GLU A 452 3.92 7.77 -33.19
CA GLU A 452 3.01 8.60 -32.38
C GLU A 452 3.23 8.45 -30.84
N GLU A 453 4.44 8.09 -30.43
CA GLU A 453 4.71 7.78 -29.01
C GLU A 453 4.68 9.02 -28.10
N GLU A 454 5.09 10.20 -28.61
CA GLU A 454 5.01 11.46 -27.84
C GLU A 454 3.57 11.94 -27.72
N LEU A 455 2.75 11.76 -28.78
CA LEU A 455 1.31 12.01 -28.74
C LEU A 455 0.64 11.12 -27.68
N PHE A 456 1.00 9.84 -27.67
CA PHE A 456 0.49 8.89 -26.67
C PHE A 456 0.83 9.35 -25.25
N GLU A 457 2.11 9.67 -24.97
CA GLU A 457 2.53 10.08 -23.63
C GLU A 457 1.84 11.39 -23.20
N PHE A 458 1.70 12.34 -24.10
CA PHE A 458 0.98 13.58 -23.82
C PHE A 458 -0.49 13.35 -23.53
N ALA A 459 -1.18 12.56 -24.36
CA ALA A 459 -2.59 12.23 -24.14
C ALA A 459 -2.82 11.40 -22.87
N MET A 460 -1.86 10.53 -22.52
CA MET A 460 -1.93 9.68 -21.33
C MET A 460 -1.60 10.45 -20.05
N HIS A 461 -0.66 11.36 -20.07
CA HIS A 461 -0.10 12.02 -18.88
C HIS A 461 0.05 13.53 -19.06
N GLU A 462 -0.97 14.24 -19.57
CA GLU A 462 -0.89 15.63 -20.01
C GLU A 462 -0.10 16.53 -19.07
N ARG A 463 -0.46 16.58 -17.78
CA ARG A 463 0.20 17.47 -16.82
C ARG A 463 1.66 17.09 -16.60
N GLN A 464 1.95 15.80 -16.36
CA GLN A 464 3.32 15.33 -16.14
C GLN A 464 4.19 15.50 -17.38
N TYR A 465 3.61 15.30 -18.57
CA TYR A 465 4.31 15.52 -19.84
C TYR A 465 4.67 16.98 -20.06
N ARG A 466 3.76 17.92 -19.73
CA ARG A 466 4.08 19.36 -19.77
C ARG A 466 5.18 19.73 -18.77
N ASP A 467 5.12 19.23 -17.54
CA ASP A 467 6.16 19.43 -16.52
C ASP A 467 7.53 18.85 -17.00
N TYR A 468 7.50 17.72 -17.69
CA TYR A 468 8.69 17.12 -18.31
C TYR A 468 9.26 18.00 -19.43
N ARG A 469 8.41 18.40 -20.40
CA ARG A 469 8.82 19.22 -21.57
C ARG A 469 9.36 20.59 -21.17
N SER A 470 8.84 21.18 -20.12
CA SER A 470 9.31 22.48 -19.58
C SER A 470 10.59 22.37 -18.71
N GLY A 471 11.00 21.17 -18.33
CA GLY A 471 12.12 20.94 -17.41
C GLY A 471 11.76 21.03 -15.93
N VAL A 472 10.57 21.53 -15.58
CA VAL A 472 10.10 21.72 -14.20
C VAL A 472 10.07 20.40 -13.41
N ALA A 473 9.74 19.27 -14.05
CA ALA A 473 9.76 17.96 -13.41
C ALA A 473 11.16 17.62 -12.86
N LYS A 474 12.19 17.78 -13.69
CA LYS A 474 13.59 17.50 -13.31
C LYS A 474 14.08 18.44 -12.21
N GLU A 475 13.77 19.72 -12.29
CA GLU A 475 14.11 20.69 -11.25
C GLU A 475 13.48 20.34 -9.90
N ARG A 476 12.18 20.00 -9.91
CA ARG A 476 11.43 19.59 -8.71
C ARG A 476 12.00 18.31 -8.10
N PHE A 477 12.29 17.29 -8.93
CA PHE A 477 12.92 16.06 -8.47
C PHE A 477 14.28 16.31 -7.82
N ASN A 478 15.15 17.10 -8.47
CA ASN A 478 16.47 17.42 -7.95
C ASN A 478 16.39 18.19 -6.62
N ALA A 479 15.44 19.14 -6.50
CA ALA A 479 15.21 19.88 -5.26
C ALA A 479 14.73 18.97 -4.13
N GLU A 480 13.73 18.10 -4.39
CA GLU A 480 13.23 17.11 -3.42
C GLU A 480 14.37 16.18 -2.96
N LEU A 481 15.18 15.67 -3.89
CA LEU A 481 16.31 14.80 -3.57
C LEU A 481 17.38 15.52 -2.74
N ALA A 482 17.69 16.76 -3.07
CA ALA A 482 18.67 17.56 -2.31
C ALA A 482 18.19 17.81 -0.86
N ASP A 483 16.92 18.13 -0.68
CA ASP A 483 16.30 18.30 0.64
C ASP A 483 16.33 16.99 1.46
N LEU A 484 15.99 15.85 0.85
CA LEU A 484 16.05 14.55 1.52
C LEU A 484 17.48 14.17 1.92
N LYS A 485 18.47 14.40 1.03
CA LYS A 485 19.88 14.19 1.32
C LYS A 485 20.37 15.10 2.45
N ALA A 486 19.98 16.37 2.45
CA ALA A 486 20.32 17.31 3.52
C ALA A 486 19.73 16.85 4.86
N LYS A 487 18.48 16.43 4.89
CA LYS A 487 17.81 15.89 6.10
C LYS A 487 18.48 14.61 6.62
N ALA A 488 18.87 13.70 5.73
CA ALA A 488 19.55 12.46 6.10
C ALA A 488 20.97 12.70 6.65
N ASN A 489 21.67 13.70 6.12
CA ASN A 489 23.01 14.08 6.55
C ASN A 489 23.03 15.15 7.65
N ALA A 490 21.86 15.73 8.00
CA ALA A 490 21.77 16.61 9.15
C ALA A 490 22.30 15.85 10.36
N PRO A 491 23.21 16.46 11.17
CA PRO A 491 23.58 15.87 12.44
C PRO A 491 22.26 15.48 13.12
N ILE A 492 22.16 14.23 13.56
CA ILE A 492 21.11 13.88 14.50
C ILE A 492 21.42 14.86 15.64
N GLU A 493 20.73 16.01 15.65
CA GLU A 493 20.57 16.69 16.89
C GLU A 493 19.96 15.62 17.79
N VAL A 494 20.83 15.00 18.58
CA VAL A 494 20.40 14.44 19.81
C VAL A 494 19.88 15.68 20.51
N VAL A 495 18.62 16.06 20.17
CA VAL A 495 17.78 16.74 21.10
C VAL A 495 17.74 15.72 22.23
N ARG A 496 18.80 15.76 23.06
CA ARG A 496 18.58 15.43 24.46
C ARG A 496 17.40 16.38 24.73
N PRO A 497 16.19 15.85 24.95
CA PRO A 497 15.18 16.74 25.46
C PRO A 497 15.93 17.36 26.64
N VAL A 498 16.24 18.63 26.56
CA VAL A 498 16.40 19.44 27.75
C VAL A 498 15.02 19.26 28.31
N VAL A 499 14.88 18.23 29.13
CA VAL A 499 13.81 18.17 30.10
C VAL A 499 14.17 19.40 30.94
N GLU A 500 13.63 20.53 30.54
CA GLU A 500 13.31 21.52 31.53
C GLU A 500 12.38 20.73 32.45
N MET A 501 12.99 20.12 33.45
CA MET A 501 12.29 19.59 34.60
C MET A 501 11.47 20.81 35.05
N PRO A 502 10.15 20.70 35.10
CA PRO A 502 9.40 21.77 35.73
C PRO A 502 10.12 21.95 37.06
N LYS A 503 10.73 23.13 37.26
CA LYS A 503 11.37 23.49 38.50
C LYS A 503 10.23 23.68 39.48
N PHE A 504 9.68 22.56 39.95
CA PHE A 504 8.90 22.56 41.15
C PHE A 504 9.90 22.93 42.22
N ASP A 505 9.69 24.06 42.86
CA ASP A 505 10.48 24.44 44.01
C ASP A 505 10.09 23.49 45.15
N VAL A 506 10.81 22.33 45.19
CA VAL A 506 10.60 21.29 46.20
C VAL A 506 10.68 21.91 47.60
N ASP A 507 11.54 22.91 47.79
CA ASP A 507 11.71 23.62 49.03
C ASP A 507 10.49 24.51 49.36
N GLU A 508 9.77 25.03 48.37
CA GLU A 508 8.51 25.71 48.57
C GLU A 508 7.43 24.77 49.11
N TYR A 509 7.30 23.58 48.53
CA TYR A 509 6.34 22.58 48.99
C TYR A 509 6.73 21.99 50.37
N ALA A 510 8.01 21.74 50.63
CA ALA A 510 8.49 21.34 51.95
C ALA A 510 8.23 22.40 53.01
N ARG A 511 8.35 23.69 52.70
CA ARG A 511 7.98 24.81 53.59
C ARG A 511 6.49 24.93 53.80
N ARG A 512 5.69 24.68 52.75
CA ARG A 512 4.22 24.76 52.80
C ARG A 512 3.57 23.62 53.57
N TYR A 513 4.21 22.46 53.53
CA TYR A 513 3.74 21.25 54.21
C TYR A 513 4.88 20.62 55.06
N PRO A 514 5.26 21.23 56.18
CA PRO A 514 6.46 20.86 56.94
C PRO A 514 6.39 19.46 57.60
N HIS A 515 5.19 18.89 57.68
CA HIS A 515 4.97 17.57 58.25
C HIS A 515 4.71 16.49 57.20
N ALA A 516 4.69 16.84 55.90
CA ALA A 516 4.44 15.90 54.83
C ALA A 516 5.71 15.08 54.51
N VAL A 517 5.50 13.79 54.33
CA VAL A 517 6.54 12.84 53.96
C VAL A 517 6.68 12.75 52.43
N PRO A 518 7.88 12.96 51.88
CA PRO A 518 8.09 12.88 50.44
C PRO A 518 7.99 11.47 49.92
N VAL A 519 7.38 11.27 48.76
CA VAL A 519 7.43 10.06 47.97
C VAL A 519 8.46 10.25 46.84
N GLN A 520 9.45 9.37 46.82
CA GLN A 520 10.57 9.45 45.87
C GLN A 520 10.45 8.42 44.76
N ALA A 521 10.90 8.76 43.57
CA ALA A 521 11.01 7.83 42.45
C ALA A 521 12.04 6.71 42.75
N PRO A 522 11.67 5.42 42.70
CA PRO A 522 12.55 4.32 43.04
C PRO A 522 13.64 4.09 42.00
N ALA A 523 13.42 4.52 40.78
CA ALA A 523 14.34 4.36 39.65
C ALA A 523 14.30 5.58 38.72
N LYS A 524 15.28 5.67 37.82
CA LYS A 524 15.24 6.62 36.69
C LYS A 524 14.31 6.07 35.62
N GLY A 525 13.33 6.84 35.18
CA GLY A 525 12.37 6.40 34.16
C GLY A 525 11.32 7.45 33.83
N GLN A 526 10.18 6.98 33.37
CA GLN A 526 9.02 7.80 33.04
C GLN A 526 7.96 7.65 34.13
N LEU A 527 7.50 8.77 34.66
CA LEU A 527 6.49 8.82 35.72
C LEU A 527 5.11 8.45 35.16
N LEU A 528 4.46 7.48 35.76
CA LEU A 528 3.12 7.04 35.41
C LEU A 528 2.24 7.07 36.66
N TRP A 529 1.29 8.00 36.71
CA TRP A 529 0.30 8.07 37.79
C TRP A 529 -0.83 7.07 37.60
N GLN A 530 -1.05 6.62 36.36
CA GLN A 530 -2.12 5.69 35.98
C GLN A 530 -1.53 4.64 35.05
N VAL A 531 -1.70 3.34 35.33
CA VAL A 531 -1.08 2.23 34.61
C VAL A 531 -2.09 1.37 33.90
N ASP A 532 -3.32 1.27 34.40
CA ASP A 532 -4.32 0.39 33.80
C ASP A 532 -5.23 1.18 32.86
N VAL A 533 -5.28 0.74 31.61
CA VAL A 533 -6.12 1.34 30.56
C VAL A 533 -7.60 0.96 30.79
N GLU A 534 -7.86 -0.09 31.57
CA GLU A 534 -9.20 -0.56 31.94
C GLU A 534 -9.69 0.00 33.29
N ASP A 535 -8.79 0.59 34.09
CA ASP A 535 -9.16 1.22 35.37
C ASP A 535 -9.35 2.72 35.18
N ASP A 536 -10.60 3.16 35.14
CA ASP A 536 -11.02 4.57 35.14
C ASP A 536 -10.72 5.30 36.46
N SER A 537 -9.89 4.73 37.34
CA SER A 537 -9.44 5.42 38.54
C SER A 537 -8.63 6.66 38.16
N ALA A 538 -9.07 7.81 38.62
CA ALA A 538 -8.38 9.06 38.40
C ALA A 538 -6.94 8.99 38.94
N ALA A 539 -5.97 9.58 38.22
CA ALA A 539 -4.62 9.75 38.73
C ALA A 539 -4.67 10.40 40.12
N PRO A 540 -3.82 9.96 41.08
CA PRO A 540 -3.86 10.50 42.42
C PRO A 540 -3.60 11.99 42.38
N ILE A 541 -4.49 12.74 42.99
CA ILE A 541 -4.44 14.21 43.09
C ILE A 541 -4.32 14.62 44.56
N ALA A 542 -4.02 15.89 44.80
CA ALA A 542 -4.08 16.42 46.15
C ALA A 542 -5.46 16.16 46.77
N GLY A 543 -5.46 15.59 47.98
CA GLY A 543 -6.66 15.13 48.68
C GLY A 543 -6.90 13.63 48.65
N THR A 544 -6.21 12.86 47.76
CA THR A 544 -6.34 11.39 47.68
C THR A 544 -5.77 10.73 48.93
N GLU A 545 -6.56 9.84 49.58
CA GLU A 545 -6.11 9.06 50.73
C GLU A 545 -5.23 7.88 50.24
N VAL A 546 -4.10 7.68 50.92
CA VAL A 546 -3.10 6.66 50.58
C VAL A 546 -2.71 5.84 51.80
N LYS A 547 -2.23 4.62 51.58
CA LYS A 547 -1.73 3.71 52.62
C LYS A 547 -0.26 3.43 52.41
N ALA A 548 0.48 3.41 53.53
CA ALA A 548 1.88 3.00 53.51
C ALA A 548 2.06 1.64 52.87
N GLY A 549 3.06 1.50 52.02
CA GLY A 549 3.34 0.26 51.32
C GLY A 549 2.41 -0.10 50.14
N LYS A 550 1.41 0.74 49.83
CA LYS A 550 0.54 0.56 48.65
C LYS A 550 0.92 1.52 47.54
N GLY A 551 1.13 1.01 46.33
CA GLY A 551 1.53 1.82 45.17
C GLY A 551 0.50 2.91 44.82
N ILE A 552 0.99 4.12 44.54
CA ILE A 552 0.19 5.27 44.10
C ILE A 552 0.48 5.70 42.66
N GLY A 553 1.37 4.99 42.01
CA GLY A 553 1.82 5.20 40.63
C GLY A 553 3.06 4.35 40.37
N PHE A 554 3.72 4.56 39.23
CA PHE A 554 4.85 3.78 38.78
C PHE A 554 5.90 4.64 38.11
N VAL A 555 7.12 4.15 38.06
CA VAL A 555 8.19 4.64 37.19
C VAL A 555 8.49 3.55 36.17
N GLN A 556 8.18 3.82 34.91
CA GLN A 556 8.50 2.93 33.81
C GLN A 556 10.00 3.04 33.48
N THR A 557 10.71 1.93 33.61
CA THR A 557 12.13 1.80 33.27
C THR A 557 12.29 0.99 31.99
N TYR A 558 13.52 0.86 31.48
CA TYR A 558 13.82 -0.04 30.37
C TYR A 558 13.53 -1.53 30.70
N TYR A 559 13.62 -1.90 31.99
CA TYR A 559 13.50 -3.29 32.45
C TYR A 559 12.12 -3.64 33.05
N GLY A 560 11.23 -2.68 33.22
CA GLY A 560 9.91 -2.89 33.82
C GLY A 560 9.35 -1.66 34.51
N MET A 561 8.36 -1.86 35.37
CA MET A 561 7.71 -0.82 36.16
C MET A 561 8.07 -0.96 37.63
N GLU A 562 8.48 0.13 38.25
CA GLU A 562 8.80 0.23 39.67
C GLU A 562 7.70 1.06 40.37
N GLU A 563 7.11 0.51 41.43
CA GLU A 563 6.00 1.18 42.16
C GLU A 563 6.47 2.39 42.95
N LEU A 564 5.66 3.45 42.91
CA LEU A 564 5.76 4.63 43.79
C LEU A 564 4.99 4.33 45.05
N VAL A 565 5.70 4.09 46.14
CA VAL A 565 5.12 3.64 47.41
C VAL A 565 5.28 4.71 48.48
N PRO A 566 4.19 5.21 49.08
CA PRO A 566 4.27 6.13 50.23
C PRO A 566 4.74 5.38 51.47
N ALA A 567 5.52 6.08 52.28
CA ALA A 567 6.05 5.53 53.54
C ALA A 567 5.09 5.61 54.73
N VAL A 568 4.02 6.40 54.61
CA VAL A 568 3.04 6.67 55.69
C VAL A 568 1.61 6.59 55.18
N ASP A 569 0.69 6.20 56.06
CA ASP A 569 -0.76 6.37 55.82
C ASP A 569 -1.12 7.86 55.89
N GLY A 570 -1.91 8.36 54.96
CA GLY A 570 -2.28 9.79 55.01
C GLY A 570 -2.98 10.24 53.72
N ARG A 571 -2.81 11.53 53.42
CA ARG A 571 -3.42 12.16 52.26
C ARG A 571 -2.35 12.83 51.40
N ILE A 572 -2.41 12.67 50.09
CA ILE A 572 -1.56 13.38 49.14
C ILE A 572 -1.86 14.88 49.25
N VAL A 573 -0.85 15.70 49.55
CA VAL A 573 -0.98 17.16 49.61
C VAL A 573 -0.45 17.82 48.33
N ALA A 574 0.45 17.16 47.62
CA ALA A 574 0.94 17.62 46.33
C ALA A 574 1.48 16.44 45.49
N THR A 575 1.24 16.47 44.19
CA THR A 575 1.94 15.66 43.20
C THR A 575 2.85 16.57 42.38
N LEU A 576 4.10 16.17 42.21
CA LEU A 576 5.13 16.85 41.42
C LEU A 576 5.40 16.02 40.18
N GLY A 577 5.30 16.64 39.02
CA GLY A 577 5.39 15.93 37.73
C GLY A 577 4.04 15.46 37.20
N LYS A 578 3.97 15.38 35.89
CA LYS A 578 2.81 14.94 35.13
C LYS A 578 2.99 13.51 34.60
N GLN A 579 1.89 12.88 34.21
CA GLN A 579 1.91 11.63 33.48
C GLN A 579 2.87 11.73 32.27
N GLY A 580 3.87 10.83 32.22
CA GLY A 580 4.86 10.80 31.16
C GLY A 580 6.14 11.62 31.41
N ASP A 581 6.25 12.37 32.49
CA ASP A 581 7.46 13.12 32.82
C ASP A 581 8.63 12.17 33.14
N LYS A 582 9.84 12.59 32.76
CA LYS A 582 11.05 11.83 33.11
C LYS A 582 11.51 12.21 34.50
N VAL A 583 11.72 11.22 35.33
CA VAL A 583 12.21 11.38 36.71
C VAL A 583 13.54 10.69 36.93
N ALA A 584 14.36 11.25 37.81
CA ALA A 584 15.59 10.62 38.28
C ALA A 584 15.31 9.73 39.50
N LYS A 585 16.17 8.73 39.75
CA LYS A 585 16.10 7.95 41.01
C LYS A 585 16.28 8.88 42.20
N GLY A 586 15.38 8.79 43.20
CA GLY A 586 15.38 9.63 44.40
C GLY A 586 14.72 10.98 44.22
N GLU A 587 14.24 11.32 43.02
CA GLU A 587 13.48 12.56 42.78
C GLU A 587 12.14 12.53 43.51
N ILE A 588 11.77 13.62 44.18
CA ILE A 588 10.51 13.72 44.92
C ILE A 588 9.38 13.96 43.90
N VAL A 589 8.38 13.07 43.91
CA VAL A 589 7.24 13.09 42.95
C VAL A 589 5.89 13.36 43.63
N ALA A 590 5.81 13.21 44.96
CA ALA A 590 4.63 13.55 45.73
C ALA A 590 4.99 13.87 47.22
N PHE A 591 4.06 14.52 47.89
CA PHE A 591 4.09 14.71 49.35
C PHE A 591 2.83 14.13 49.96
N VAL A 592 2.97 13.37 51.06
CA VAL A 592 1.89 12.75 51.83
C VAL A 592 1.90 13.29 53.26
N GLU A 593 0.81 13.85 53.69
CA GLU A 593 0.61 14.29 55.09
C GLU A 593 0.01 13.13 55.90
N GLY A 594 0.66 12.74 56.97
CA GLY A 594 0.26 11.59 57.81
C GLY A 594 -1.06 11.80 58.51
N ALA A 595 -1.86 10.74 58.64
CA ALA A 595 -3.20 10.81 59.26
C ALA A 595 -3.20 11.32 60.72
N ALA A 596 -2.08 11.29 61.41
CA ALA A 596 -1.94 11.77 62.78
C ALA A 596 -1.76 13.31 62.86
N ASP A 597 -1.32 13.95 61.81
CA ASP A 597 -1.02 15.39 61.77
C ASP A 597 -2.14 16.22 61.11
N ALA A 598 -3.10 15.57 60.42
CA ALA A 598 -4.27 16.24 59.81
C ALA A 598 -5.36 16.64 60.82
N ALA A 599 -5.17 16.33 62.11
CA ALA A 599 -6.10 16.61 63.22
C ALA A 599 -5.58 17.70 64.20
N LYS A 600 -4.54 18.39 63.87
CA LYS A 600 -4.07 19.59 64.56
C LYS A 600 -4.17 20.78 63.60
#